data_c9e3fee19c0793e2813384757db3dc9a
#
_entry.id   c9e3fee19c0793e2813384757db3dc9a
#
_cell.length_a   1.000
_cell.length_b   1.000
_cell.length_c   1.000
_cell.angle_alpha   90.00
_cell.angle_beta   90.00
_cell.angle_gamma   90.00
#
_symmetry.space_group_name_H-M   'P 1'
#
loop_
_entity.id
_entity.type
_entity.pdbx_description
1 polymer ?
#
loop_
_entity_poly.entity_id
_entity_poly.type
_entity_poly.pdbx_seq_one_letter_code
_entity_poly.pdbx_strand_id
1 'polypeptide(L)'
;IRYCMRKEGKNMAGRRRKKKRNRYRKHIIIWVLLLLVAAYFCDDKLQQTLHKMPSEADCELIVVNKWNTIPDGYQTELTTLSNGKQIASRIYPALQDLFDAMRADGIYPIVREGYRTTTDQQSILDDKIKAYEQEGLSSLLAKKMASEWVAAPGTSEHQLGIAVDSNADKTRSTNDEVYTWLAEHAWEYGFILRYPKDKENVTGTGYE
;
A
#
# COMPACT_ATOMS: atom_id res chain seq x y z
N ILE A 1 -70.03 32.99 -58.12
CA ILE A 1 -69.27 31.73 -57.98
C ILE A 1 -68.10 31.97 -57.02
N ARG A 2 -68.12 31.38 -55.79
CA ARG A 2 -67.08 31.47 -54.79
C ARG A 2 -66.32 30.20 -54.79
N TYR A 3 -65.01 30.27 -54.96
CA TYR A 3 -64.12 29.15 -54.76
C TYR A 3 -63.50 29.16 -53.38
N CYS A 4 -63.57 28.01 -52.70
CA CYS A 4 -62.99 27.77 -51.42
C CYS A 4 -61.72 26.97 -51.61
N MET A 5 -60.57 27.58 -51.36
CA MET A 5 -59.29 26.86 -51.21
C MET A 5 -58.62 27.28 -49.93
N ARG A 6 -58.62 26.38 -48.93
CA ARG A 6 -57.62 26.34 -47.85
C ARG A 6 -57.85 25.19 -46.90
N LYS A 7 -57.12 24.13 -47.05
CA LYS A 7 -56.81 23.21 -45.90
C LYS A 7 -55.74 22.17 -46.18
N GLU A 8 -54.49 22.52 -46.51
CA GLU A 8 -53.45 21.55 -46.51
C GLU A 8 -52.12 21.97 -45.80
N GLY A 9 -51.96 23.22 -45.39
CA GLY A 9 -50.71 23.73 -44.83
C GLY A 9 -50.45 23.42 -43.36
N LYS A 10 -51.44 23.01 -42.55
CA LYS A 10 -51.29 22.88 -41.09
C LYS A 10 -50.79 21.54 -40.62
N ASN A 11 -50.86 20.46 -41.39
CA ASN A 11 -50.49 19.11 -40.95
C ASN A 11 -49.00 18.79 -41.11
N MET A 12 -48.26 19.45 -41.98
CA MET A 12 -46.83 19.17 -42.19
C MET A 12 -45.92 19.79 -41.15
N ALA A 13 -46.23 20.96 -40.62
CA ALA A 13 -45.46 21.63 -39.56
C ALA A 13 -45.56 20.89 -38.22
N GLY A 14 -46.73 20.33 -37.90
CA GLY A 14 -46.93 19.52 -36.69
C GLY A 14 -46.17 18.18 -36.70
N ARG A 15 -46.10 17.53 -37.89
CA ARG A 15 -45.34 16.29 -38.06
C ARG A 15 -43.81 16.51 -37.96
N ARG A 16 -43.29 17.63 -38.49
CA ARG A 16 -41.85 17.98 -38.35
C ARG A 16 -41.45 18.30 -36.90
N ARG A 17 -42.29 18.99 -36.13
CA ARG A 17 -42.07 19.28 -34.69
C ARG A 17 -42.11 18.02 -33.82
N LYS A 18 -43.07 17.10 -34.05
CA LYS A 18 -43.12 15.80 -33.36
C LYS A 18 -41.90 14.93 -33.65
N LYS A 19 -41.41 14.90 -34.91
CA LYS A 19 -40.24 14.11 -35.32
C LYS A 19 -38.93 14.64 -34.71
N LYS A 20 -38.74 15.98 -34.61
CA LYS A 20 -37.61 16.60 -33.88
C LYS A 20 -37.65 16.28 -32.39
N ARG A 21 -38.82 16.42 -31.73
CA ARG A 21 -39.00 16.16 -30.29
C ARG A 21 -38.70 14.71 -29.93
N ASN A 22 -39.07 13.75 -30.79
CA ASN A 22 -38.74 12.34 -30.58
C ASN A 22 -37.24 12.04 -30.76
N ARG A 23 -36.55 12.78 -31.63
CA ARG A 23 -35.11 12.64 -31.82
C ARG A 23 -34.34 13.11 -30.58
N TYR A 24 -34.70 14.27 -30.03
CA TYR A 24 -34.12 14.77 -28.77
C TYR A 24 -34.39 13.83 -27.58
N ARG A 25 -35.62 13.30 -27.47
CA ARG A 25 -35.93 12.31 -26.43
C ARG A 25 -35.09 11.06 -26.53
N LYS A 26 -34.81 10.55 -27.71
CA LYS A 26 -33.94 9.40 -27.92
C LYS A 26 -32.49 9.71 -27.49
N HIS A 27 -31.99 10.89 -27.84
CA HIS A 27 -30.61 11.28 -27.41
C HIS A 27 -30.56 11.47 -25.89
N ILE A 28 -31.54 12.07 -25.25
CA ILE A 28 -31.58 12.19 -23.79
C ILE A 28 -31.60 10.82 -23.14
N ILE A 29 -32.38 9.87 -23.62
CA ILE A 29 -32.42 8.51 -23.09
C ILE A 29 -31.03 7.82 -23.23
N ILE A 30 -30.38 7.98 -24.39
CA ILE A 30 -29.05 7.44 -24.63
C ILE A 30 -28.04 8.04 -23.65
N TRP A 31 -28.04 9.36 -23.46
CA TRP A 31 -27.14 10.02 -22.51
C TRP A 31 -27.38 9.61 -21.06
N VAL A 32 -28.64 9.44 -20.65
CA VAL A 32 -29.00 8.94 -19.32
C VAL A 32 -28.53 7.51 -19.13
N LEU A 33 -28.68 6.65 -20.13
CA LEU A 33 -28.16 5.28 -20.07
C LEU A 33 -26.62 5.24 -19.98
N LEU A 34 -25.93 6.09 -20.75
CA LEU A 34 -24.48 6.20 -20.69
C LEU A 34 -23.99 6.68 -19.30
N LEU A 35 -24.70 7.65 -18.71
CA LEU A 35 -24.41 8.11 -17.35
C LEU A 35 -24.65 7.02 -16.30
N LEU A 36 -25.71 6.24 -16.43
CA LEU A 36 -25.98 5.11 -15.53
C LEU A 36 -24.93 4.00 -15.64
N VAL A 37 -24.49 3.71 -16.87
CA VAL A 37 -23.39 2.76 -17.10
C VAL A 37 -22.07 3.28 -16.53
N ALA A 38 -21.76 4.56 -16.72
CA ALA A 38 -20.56 5.17 -16.14
C ALA A 38 -20.61 5.18 -14.60
N ALA A 39 -21.79 5.47 -14.02
CA ALA A 39 -21.99 5.41 -12.58
C ALA A 39 -21.82 3.98 -12.04
N TYR A 40 -22.35 2.97 -12.75
CA TYR A 40 -22.18 1.56 -12.39
C TYR A 40 -20.71 1.14 -12.38
N PHE A 41 -19.94 1.48 -13.43
CA PHE A 41 -18.50 1.19 -13.47
C PHE A 41 -17.68 1.99 -12.44
N CYS A 42 -18.12 3.20 -12.09
CA CYS A 42 -17.49 4.00 -11.04
C CYS A 42 -17.76 3.39 -9.67
N ASP A 43 -19.00 2.90 -9.43
CA ASP A 43 -19.37 2.23 -8.17
C ASP A 43 -18.65 0.88 -8.02
N ASP A 44 -18.54 0.09 -9.10
CA ASP A 44 -17.82 -1.19 -9.10
C ASP A 44 -16.33 -0.98 -8.78
N LYS A 45 -15.67 0.02 -9.39
CA LYS A 45 -14.29 0.39 -9.04
C LYS A 45 -14.16 0.88 -7.60
N LEU A 46 -15.12 1.66 -7.12
CA LEU A 46 -15.13 2.13 -5.73
C LEU A 46 -15.31 0.97 -4.76
N GLN A 47 -16.21 0.03 -5.05
CA GLN A 47 -16.41 -1.18 -4.25
C GLN A 47 -15.19 -2.10 -4.27
N GLN A 48 -14.51 -2.26 -5.40
CA GLN A 48 -13.25 -3.01 -5.48
C GLN A 48 -12.14 -2.34 -4.66
N THR A 49 -12.08 -1.01 -4.64
CA THR A 49 -11.11 -0.26 -3.82
C THR A 49 -11.45 -0.35 -2.34
N LEU A 50 -12.72 -0.27 -1.97
CA LEU A 50 -13.19 -0.42 -0.58
C LEU A 50 -13.03 -1.86 -0.07
N HIS A 51 -13.17 -2.87 -0.94
CA HIS A 51 -12.93 -4.28 -0.58
C HIS A 51 -11.43 -4.59 -0.40
N LYS A 52 -10.54 -3.77 -0.98
CA LYS A 52 -9.09 -3.86 -0.77
C LYS A 52 -8.62 -3.17 0.52
N MET A 53 -9.44 -2.34 1.14
CA MET A 53 -9.12 -1.80 2.46
C MET A 53 -9.30 -2.92 3.51
N PRO A 54 -8.27 -3.22 4.33
CA PRO A 54 -8.44 -4.14 5.45
C PRO A 54 -9.64 -3.70 6.28
N SER A 55 -10.48 -4.63 6.72
CA SER A 55 -11.56 -4.30 7.65
C SER A 55 -10.96 -3.73 8.95
N GLU A 56 -11.68 -2.87 9.66
CA GLU A 56 -11.22 -2.35 10.97
C GLU A 56 -10.84 -3.49 11.95
N ALA A 57 -11.46 -4.66 11.82
CA ALA A 57 -11.13 -5.84 12.60
C ALA A 57 -9.77 -6.48 12.25
N ASP A 58 -9.22 -6.20 11.06
CA ASP A 58 -7.92 -6.73 10.61
C ASP A 58 -6.76 -5.75 10.87
N CYS A 59 -7.07 -4.52 11.31
CA CYS A 59 -6.10 -3.48 11.62
C CYS A 59 -5.91 -3.33 13.12
N GLU A 60 -5.50 -4.38 13.83
CA GLU A 60 -4.90 -4.17 15.15
C GLU A 60 -3.55 -3.47 14.94
N LEU A 61 -3.53 -2.17 15.17
CA LEU A 61 -2.30 -1.38 15.21
C LEU A 61 -1.53 -1.73 16.49
N ILE A 62 -0.74 -2.80 16.42
CA ILE A 62 0.13 -3.18 17.52
C ILE A 62 1.37 -2.28 17.46
N VAL A 63 1.49 -1.39 18.43
CA VAL A 63 2.70 -0.57 18.59
C VAL A 63 3.77 -1.40 19.29
N VAL A 64 4.88 -1.66 18.59
CA VAL A 64 6.04 -2.36 19.12
C VAL A 64 7.26 -1.46 19.03
N ASN A 65 7.95 -1.29 20.16
CA ASN A 65 9.19 -0.54 20.27
C ASN A 65 9.86 -0.86 21.61
N LYS A 66 10.94 -0.17 21.96
CA LYS A 66 11.67 -0.41 23.22
C LYS A 66 10.83 -0.22 24.50
N TRP A 67 9.66 0.43 24.42
CA TRP A 67 8.75 0.66 25.53
C TRP A 67 7.50 -0.22 25.50
N ASN A 68 7.19 -0.79 24.34
CA ASN A 68 6.01 -1.62 24.12
C ASN A 68 6.46 -2.93 23.49
N THR A 69 6.36 -4.02 24.23
CA THR A 69 6.71 -5.36 23.77
C THR A 69 5.56 -5.96 22.95
N ILE A 70 5.92 -6.93 22.13
CA ILE A 70 4.93 -7.78 21.44
C ILE A 70 4.02 -8.42 22.48
N PRO A 71 2.69 -8.42 22.30
CA PRO A 71 1.75 -9.06 23.21
C PRO A 71 2.07 -10.54 23.41
N ASP A 72 1.88 -11.03 24.64
CA ASP A 72 2.05 -12.43 24.95
C ASP A 72 1.14 -13.31 24.09
N GLY A 73 1.70 -14.39 23.55
CA GLY A 73 0.95 -15.31 22.70
C GLY A 73 0.68 -14.80 21.28
N TYR A 74 1.26 -13.66 20.87
CA TYR A 74 1.12 -13.18 19.50
C TYR A 74 1.58 -14.23 18.50
N GLN A 75 0.72 -14.51 17.53
CA GLN A 75 0.99 -15.40 16.40
C GLN A 75 0.49 -14.75 15.11
N THR A 76 1.16 -14.99 14.03
CA THR A 76 0.74 -14.55 12.69
C THR A 76 0.99 -15.66 11.69
N GLU A 77 0.10 -15.79 10.72
CA GLU A 77 0.34 -16.64 9.57
C GLU A 77 1.41 -16.03 8.70
N LEU A 78 2.33 -16.87 8.21
CA LEU A 78 3.47 -16.43 7.41
C LEU A 78 3.37 -16.93 5.97
N THR A 79 3.65 -16.04 5.03
CA THR A 79 3.86 -16.35 3.62
C THR A 79 5.35 -16.29 3.31
N THR A 80 5.86 -17.36 2.67
CA THR A 80 7.24 -17.41 2.19
C THR A 80 7.33 -16.84 0.79
N LEU A 81 8.17 -15.84 0.61
CA LEU A 81 8.45 -15.21 -0.67
C LEU A 81 9.41 -16.04 -1.52
N SER A 82 9.51 -15.73 -2.82
CA SER A 82 10.36 -16.46 -3.78
C SER A 82 11.85 -16.50 -3.41
N ASN A 83 12.31 -15.50 -2.65
CA ASN A 83 13.69 -15.43 -2.15
C ASN A 83 13.90 -16.07 -0.78
N GLY A 84 12.90 -16.80 -0.26
CA GLY A 84 12.94 -17.50 1.02
C GLY A 84 12.64 -16.63 2.25
N LYS A 85 12.48 -15.30 2.09
CA LYS A 85 12.07 -14.43 3.19
C LYS A 85 10.59 -14.64 3.52
N GLN A 86 10.22 -14.43 4.78
CA GLN A 86 8.85 -14.58 5.25
C GLN A 86 8.26 -13.25 5.68
N ILE A 87 6.97 -13.10 5.49
CA ILE A 87 6.18 -11.95 5.95
C ILE A 87 4.84 -12.45 6.49
N ALA A 88 4.15 -11.63 7.27
CA ALA A 88 2.76 -11.94 7.66
C ALA A 88 1.88 -12.04 6.43
N SER A 89 1.10 -13.13 6.31
CA SER A 89 0.24 -13.40 5.14
C SER A 89 -0.73 -12.27 4.85
N ARG A 90 -1.17 -11.56 5.88
CA ARG A 90 -2.11 -10.42 5.76
C ARG A 90 -1.56 -9.24 4.98
N ILE A 91 -0.25 -8.99 4.99
CA ILE A 91 0.35 -7.87 4.24
C ILE A 91 0.79 -8.27 2.83
N TYR A 92 0.78 -9.57 2.50
CA TYR A 92 1.28 -10.06 1.21
C TYR A 92 0.55 -9.46 -0.01
N PRO A 93 -0.80 -9.35 -0.03
CA PRO A 93 -1.50 -8.75 -1.17
C PRO A 93 -1.09 -7.28 -1.41
N ALA A 94 -1.02 -6.48 -0.35
CA ALA A 94 -0.62 -5.08 -0.44
C ALA A 94 0.84 -4.92 -0.87
N LEU A 95 1.76 -5.78 -0.37
CA LEU A 95 3.16 -5.80 -0.79
C LEU A 95 3.31 -6.22 -2.25
N GLN A 96 2.49 -7.16 -2.72
CA GLN A 96 2.48 -7.58 -4.12
C GLN A 96 2.03 -6.43 -5.03
N ASP A 97 0.92 -5.75 -4.69
CA ASP A 97 0.42 -4.59 -5.44
C ASP A 97 1.46 -3.46 -5.49
N LEU A 98 2.11 -3.16 -4.36
CA LEU A 98 3.20 -2.18 -4.26
C LEU A 98 4.34 -2.53 -5.22
N PHE A 99 4.82 -3.77 -5.18
CA PHE A 99 5.94 -4.22 -6.01
C PHE A 99 5.58 -4.30 -7.49
N ASP A 100 4.33 -4.63 -7.82
CA ASP A 100 3.87 -4.66 -9.21
C ASP A 100 3.77 -3.23 -9.79
N ALA A 101 3.34 -2.25 -9.00
CA ALA A 101 3.36 -0.84 -9.39
C ALA A 101 4.79 -0.34 -9.62
N MET A 102 5.72 -0.64 -8.71
CA MET A 102 7.14 -0.30 -8.91
C MET A 102 7.71 -0.90 -10.19
N ARG A 103 7.39 -2.17 -10.48
CA ARG A 103 7.84 -2.83 -11.73
C ARG A 103 7.22 -2.21 -12.98
N ALA A 104 5.97 -1.74 -12.91
CA ALA A 104 5.33 -1.02 -14.00
C ALA A 104 6.06 0.29 -14.33
N ASP A 105 6.65 0.93 -13.32
CA ASP A 105 7.49 2.12 -13.46
C ASP A 105 8.97 1.79 -13.79
N GLY A 106 9.28 0.51 -14.00
CA GLY A 106 10.63 0.06 -14.36
C GLY A 106 11.59 -0.09 -13.17
N ILE A 107 11.08 -0.05 -11.95
CA ILE A 107 11.85 -0.19 -10.70
C ILE A 107 11.64 -1.59 -10.11
N TYR A 108 12.73 -2.25 -9.76
CA TYR A 108 12.72 -3.66 -9.37
C TYR A 108 13.14 -3.86 -7.91
N PRO A 109 12.18 -3.79 -6.97
CA PRO A 109 12.44 -4.02 -5.56
C PRO A 109 12.61 -5.51 -5.25
N ILE A 110 13.36 -5.78 -4.18
CA ILE A 110 13.43 -7.08 -3.52
C ILE A 110 13.22 -6.92 -2.01
N VAL A 111 12.58 -7.87 -1.38
CA VAL A 111 12.55 -7.95 0.09
C VAL A 111 13.92 -8.42 0.57
N ARG A 112 14.64 -7.56 1.28
CA ARG A 112 15.90 -7.91 1.89
C ARG A 112 15.69 -8.63 3.22
N GLU A 113 14.74 -8.14 4.04
CA GLU A 113 14.39 -8.71 5.33
C GLU A 113 12.89 -8.59 5.57
N GLY A 114 12.32 -9.57 6.26
CA GLY A 114 10.90 -9.63 6.61
C GLY A 114 10.72 -10.10 8.05
N TYR A 115 9.94 -11.16 8.25
CA TYR A 115 9.72 -11.75 9.56
C TYR A 115 11.03 -12.27 10.18
N ARG A 116 11.20 -12.02 11.47
CA ARG A 116 12.29 -12.54 12.30
C ARG A 116 11.73 -13.27 13.51
N THR A 117 12.27 -14.44 13.81
CA THR A 117 11.98 -15.10 15.09
C THR A 117 12.67 -14.35 16.24
N THR A 118 12.26 -14.65 17.48
CA THR A 118 12.93 -14.14 18.68
C THR A 118 14.43 -14.53 18.69
N THR A 119 14.76 -15.74 18.25
CA THR A 119 16.13 -16.22 18.17
C THR A 119 16.94 -15.45 17.13
N ASP A 120 16.37 -15.18 15.94
CA ASP A 120 17.04 -14.39 14.91
C ASP A 120 17.34 -12.97 15.41
N GLN A 121 16.34 -12.33 16.04
CA GLN A 121 16.51 -10.99 16.60
C GLN A 121 17.58 -10.94 17.69
N GLN A 122 17.67 -11.98 18.55
CA GLN A 122 18.72 -12.08 19.54
C GLN A 122 20.10 -12.24 18.89
N SER A 123 20.20 -13.10 17.87
CA SER A 123 21.46 -13.29 17.15
C SER A 123 21.98 -12.00 16.52
N ILE A 124 21.09 -11.22 15.89
CA ILE A 124 21.45 -9.91 15.29
C ILE A 124 21.97 -8.94 16.36
N LEU A 125 21.33 -8.91 17.53
CA LEU A 125 21.77 -8.08 18.65
C LEU A 125 23.14 -8.53 19.18
N ASP A 126 23.33 -9.83 19.38
CA ASP A 126 24.60 -10.40 19.87
C ASP A 126 25.74 -10.15 18.89
N ASP A 127 25.48 -10.26 17.58
CA ASP A 127 26.51 -9.99 16.57
C ASP A 127 26.87 -8.50 16.53
N LYS A 128 25.92 -7.61 16.74
CA LYS A 128 26.17 -6.16 16.84
C LYS A 128 27.01 -5.83 18.10
N ILE A 129 26.71 -6.47 19.23
CA ILE A 129 27.50 -6.33 20.47
C ILE A 129 28.93 -6.78 20.23
N LYS A 130 29.14 -7.98 19.67
CA LYS A 130 30.47 -8.52 19.35
C LYS A 130 31.25 -7.59 18.40
N ALA A 131 30.60 -7.01 17.40
CA ALA A 131 31.24 -6.06 16.49
C ALA A 131 31.81 -4.87 17.27
N TYR A 132 31.04 -4.27 18.17
CA TYR A 132 31.52 -3.17 19.00
C TYR A 132 32.61 -3.58 20.00
N GLU A 133 32.55 -4.79 20.54
CA GLU A 133 33.63 -5.32 21.38
C GLU A 133 34.93 -5.49 20.59
N GLN A 134 34.84 -5.93 19.34
CA GLN A 134 36.01 -6.04 18.43
C GLN A 134 36.59 -4.68 18.05
N GLU A 135 35.76 -3.63 18.05
CA GLU A 135 36.21 -2.23 17.90
C GLU A 135 36.87 -1.67 19.17
N GLY A 136 36.95 -2.47 20.26
CA GLY A 136 37.62 -2.12 21.49
C GLY A 136 36.74 -1.52 22.58
N LEU A 137 35.42 -1.54 22.42
CA LEU A 137 34.49 -1.07 23.45
C LEU A 137 34.39 -2.12 24.59
N SER A 138 34.19 -1.63 25.81
CA SER A 138 33.87 -2.53 26.92
C SER A 138 32.48 -3.18 26.68
N SER A 139 32.29 -4.39 27.21
CA SER A 139 31.02 -5.14 27.01
C SER A 139 29.78 -4.35 27.44
N LEU A 140 29.87 -3.53 28.48
CA LEU A 140 28.78 -2.66 28.93
C LEU A 140 28.45 -1.58 27.89
N LEU A 141 29.47 -0.94 27.34
CA LEU A 141 29.32 0.12 26.35
C LEU A 141 28.86 -0.47 25.01
N ALA A 142 29.44 -1.62 24.61
CA ALA A 142 29.03 -2.33 23.39
C ALA A 142 27.53 -2.70 23.41
N LYS A 143 27.05 -3.27 24.53
CA LYS A 143 25.62 -3.56 24.72
C LYS A 143 24.74 -2.32 24.62
N LYS A 144 25.13 -1.23 25.28
CA LYS A 144 24.39 0.03 25.21
C LYS A 144 24.31 0.54 23.78
N MET A 145 25.44 0.64 23.09
CA MET A 145 25.47 1.13 21.72
C MET A 145 24.73 0.20 20.74
N ALA A 146 24.84 -1.11 20.89
CA ALA A 146 24.12 -2.06 20.06
C ALA A 146 22.60 -1.89 20.19
N SER A 147 22.10 -1.65 21.41
CA SER A 147 20.66 -1.45 21.65
C SER A 147 20.08 -0.12 21.13
N GLU A 148 20.92 0.81 20.70
CA GLU A 148 20.48 2.02 20.00
C GLU A 148 20.18 1.77 18.52
N TRP A 149 20.76 0.70 17.94
CA TRP A 149 20.62 0.33 16.53
C TRP A 149 19.80 -0.94 16.29
N VAL A 150 19.82 -1.86 17.24
CA VAL A 150 19.14 -3.14 17.11
C VAL A 150 18.13 -3.29 18.24
N ALA A 151 16.88 -3.47 17.89
CA ALA A 151 15.82 -3.70 18.87
C ALA A 151 16.07 -5.01 19.65
N ALA A 152 15.79 -5.01 20.94
CA ALA A 152 15.83 -6.21 21.74
C ALA A 152 14.76 -7.22 21.29
N PRO A 153 14.96 -8.53 21.51
CA PRO A 153 13.90 -9.51 21.29
C PRO A 153 12.59 -9.14 21.98
N GLY A 154 11.48 -9.28 21.25
CA GLY A 154 10.15 -8.86 21.71
C GLY A 154 9.82 -7.38 21.49
N THR A 155 10.75 -6.58 20.91
CA THR A 155 10.54 -5.15 20.68
C THR A 155 10.78 -4.72 19.23
N SER A 156 10.86 -5.68 18.30
CA SER A 156 11.05 -5.44 16.87
C SER A 156 9.77 -5.70 16.08
N GLU A 157 9.39 -4.77 15.21
CA GLU A 157 8.24 -4.92 14.30
C GLU A 157 8.44 -6.05 13.29
N HIS A 158 9.69 -6.45 12.98
CA HIS A 158 9.96 -7.64 12.17
C HIS A 158 9.42 -8.92 12.80
N GLN A 159 9.33 -9.00 14.12
CA GLN A 159 8.75 -10.15 14.81
C GLN A 159 7.20 -10.17 14.73
N LEU A 160 6.55 -9.09 14.32
CA LEU A 160 5.14 -9.07 13.96
C LEU A 160 4.91 -9.55 12.51
N GLY A 161 5.96 -9.62 11.69
CA GLY A 161 5.89 -9.97 10.28
C GLY A 161 5.37 -8.86 9.37
N ILE A 162 5.17 -7.64 9.89
CA ILE A 162 4.63 -6.50 9.14
C ILE A 162 5.70 -5.49 8.70
N ALA A 163 6.90 -5.59 9.22
CA ALA A 163 8.03 -4.79 8.76
C ALA A 163 8.75 -5.48 7.61
N VAL A 164 9.09 -4.70 6.59
CA VAL A 164 9.77 -5.17 5.38
C VAL A 164 10.91 -4.21 5.06
N ASP A 165 12.14 -4.70 5.05
CA ASP A 165 13.28 -3.98 4.50
C ASP A 165 13.35 -4.27 2.99
N SER A 166 13.34 -3.23 2.18
CA SER A 166 13.40 -3.34 0.73
C SER A 166 14.69 -2.77 0.18
N ASN A 167 15.29 -3.47 -0.77
CA ASN A 167 16.40 -3.01 -1.58
C ASN A 167 16.08 -3.18 -3.06
N ALA A 168 16.97 -2.71 -3.93
CA ALA A 168 16.88 -2.96 -5.36
C ALA A 168 17.42 -4.35 -5.75
N ASP A 169 16.85 -4.95 -6.77
CA ASP A 169 17.56 -5.88 -7.63
C ASP A 169 18.66 -5.11 -8.37
N LYS A 170 19.89 -5.22 -7.89
CA LYS A 170 21.05 -4.42 -8.37
C LYS A 170 21.40 -4.68 -9.84
N THR A 171 20.83 -5.70 -10.48
CA THR A 171 21.00 -5.95 -11.92
C THR A 171 20.04 -5.10 -12.76
N ARG A 172 19.02 -4.49 -12.16
CA ARG A 172 17.91 -3.82 -12.85
C ARG A 172 17.62 -2.42 -12.31
N SER A 173 17.92 -2.15 -11.05
CA SER A 173 17.64 -0.88 -10.37
C SER A 173 18.68 -0.57 -9.31
N THR A 174 18.69 0.66 -8.84
CA THR A 174 19.48 1.13 -7.69
C THR A 174 18.64 1.23 -6.43
N ASN A 175 19.28 1.20 -5.27
CA ASN A 175 18.58 1.42 -4.00
C ASN A 175 17.93 2.80 -3.94
N ASP A 176 18.59 3.84 -4.49
CA ASP A 176 18.09 5.21 -4.47
C ASP A 176 16.78 5.33 -5.26
N GLU A 177 16.65 4.65 -6.41
CA GLU A 177 15.39 4.58 -7.17
C GLU A 177 14.29 3.92 -6.36
N VAL A 178 14.58 2.77 -5.70
CA VAL A 178 13.62 2.06 -4.84
C VAL A 178 13.18 2.95 -3.69
N TYR A 179 14.12 3.58 -2.98
CA TYR A 179 13.79 4.39 -1.81
C TYR A 179 13.06 5.68 -2.17
N THR A 180 13.41 6.33 -3.28
CA THR A 180 12.71 7.51 -3.75
C THR A 180 11.26 7.17 -4.10
N TRP A 181 11.04 6.10 -4.87
CA TRP A 181 9.69 5.68 -5.24
C TRP A 181 8.85 5.29 -4.00
N LEU A 182 9.44 4.55 -3.06
CA LEU A 182 8.76 4.18 -1.81
C LEU A 182 8.38 5.41 -0.98
N ALA A 183 9.25 6.42 -0.89
CA ALA A 183 8.97 7.65 -0.16
C ALA A 183 7.77 8.42 -0.74
N GLU A 184 7.58 8.35 -2.04
CA GLU A 184 6.51 9.06 -2.75
C GLU A 184 5.19 8.29 -2.77
N HIS A 185 5.21 6.95 -2.83
CA HIS A 185 4.04 6.13 -3.18
C HIS A 185 3.68 5.03 -2.18
N ALA A 186 4.56 4.63 -1.25
CA ALA A 186 4.31 3.46 -0.39
C ALA A 186 3.03 3.58 0.44
N TRP A 187 2.66 4.80 0.84
CA TRP A 187 1.45 5.08 1.61
C TRP A 187 0.16 4.76 0.85
N GLU A 188 0.16 4.79 -0.49
CA GLU A 188 -0.97 4.42 -1.35
C GLU A 188 -1.32 2.93 -1.22
N TYR A 189 -0.34 2.12 -0.81
CA TYR A 189 -0.43 0.67 -0.60
C TYR A 189 -0.47 0.28 0.89
N GLY A 190 -0.62 1.27 1.79
CA GLY A 190 -0.69 1.05 3.23
C GLY A 190 0.65 0.86 3.93
N PHE A 191 1.77 1.19 3.27
CA PHE A 191 3.10 1.16 3.87
C PHE A 191 3.60 2.57 4.19
N ILE A 192 4.38 2.69 5.25
CA ILE A 192 5.00 3.95 5.68
C ILE A 192 6.48 3.73 5.95
N LEU A 193 7.30 4.79 5.74
CA LEU A 193 8.65 4.82 6.27
C LEU A 193 8.60 4.90 7.80
N ARG A 194 9.08 3.85 8.48
CA ARG A 194 8.90 3.70 9.91
C ARG A 194 9.85 4.54 10.76
N TYR A 195 11.08 4.73 10.31
CA TYR A 195 12.15 5.38 11.06
C TYR A 195 12.75 6.58 10.30
N PRO A 196 12.00 7.68 10.10
CA PRO A 196 12.54 8.87 9.47
C PRO A 196 13.54 9.57 10.40
N LYS A 197 14.58 10.15 9.84
CA LYS A 197 15.73 10.74 10.55
C LYS A 197 15.38 11.78 11.60
N ASP A 198 14.25 12.47 11.46
CA ASP A 198 13.80 13.54 12.35
C ASP A 198 12.88 13.05 13.47
N LYS A 199 12.67 11.75 13.62
CA LYS A 199 11.72 11.14 14.58
C LYS A 199 12.35 10.20 15.59
N GLU A 200 13.65 10.22 15.75
CA GLU A 200 14.38 9.34 16.71
C GLU A 200 13.84 9.46 18.16
N ASN A 201 13.46 10.67 18.58
CA ASN A 201 12.88 10.91 19.90
C ASN A 201 11.50 10.25 20.09
N VAL A 202 10.81 9.93 19.01
CA VAL A 202 9.49 9.28 19.01
C VAL A 202 9.62 7.77 18.81
N THR A 203 10.44 7.36 17.84
CA THR A 203 10.60 5.94 17.48
C THR A 203 11.55 5.21 18.42
N GLY A 204 12.51 5.94 18.99
CA GLY A 204 13.57 5.37 19.82
C GLY A 204 14.68 4.67 19.03
N THR A 205 14.67 4.81 17.71
CA THR A 205 15.65 4.22 16.78
C THR A 205 16.27 5.33 15.95
N GLY A 206 17.56 5.25 15.67
CA GLY A 206 18.32 6.28 15.00
C GLY A 206 17.84 6.57 13.58
N TYR A 207 17.71 5.61 12.74
CA TYR A 207 16.99 5.60 11.46
C TYR A 207 17.35 4.33 10.66
N GLU A 208 16.63 4.12 9.61
CA GLU A 208 16.98 3.23 8.52
C GLU A 208 17.14 3.97 7.19
#